data_58b3fa4bbe9208d04510f4028bd27493
#
_entry.id   58b3fa4bbe9208d04510f4028bd27493
#
_cell.length_a   1.000
_cell.length_b   1.000
_cell.length_c   1.000
_cell.angle_alpha   90.00
_cell.angle_beta   90.00
_cell.angle_gamma   90.00
#
_symmetry.space_group_name_H-M   'P 1'
#
loop_
_entity.id
_entity.type
_entity.pdbx_description
1 polymer ?
#
loop_
_entity_poly.entity_id
_entity_poly.type
_entity_poly.pdbx_seq_one_letter_code
_entity_poly.pdbx_strand_id
1 'polypeptide(L)'
;MRFLLGLISFICFVFISACTPSRLVTPLLQDEVSLTTNFGGPLIGFADTVIPIPLSAVTIAKGVENDLSIYTGLHTTALSYGLIHWDVGLLKQLSTPKKLRPGLSVSPSFNFMLDVWQQKPAFYPSLDINLYWFYPKSGNMSYIGSGNWFELKRTRAYNEPQSNFWITSVHAGHTWIWPRWKLNSEIKFLAPFDNSQYSIVDYKSPSQNGAIGFYVSATYDF
;
A
#
# COMPACT_ATOMS: atom_id res chain seq x y z
N MET A 1 23.82 19.80 -13.62
CA MET A 1 23.73 18.65 -12.69
C MET A 1 22.72 18.88 -11.56
N ARG A 2 22.70 19.99 -10.84
CA ARG A 2 21.68 20.29 -9.81
C ARG A 2 20.25 20.41 -10.35
N PHE A 3 20.07 20.92 -11.56
CA PHE A 3 18.77 21.05 -12.22
C PHE A 3 18.20 19.70 -12.64
N LEU A 4 19.05 18.77 -13.09
CA LEU A 4 18.63 17.41 -13.48
C LEU A 4 18.24 16.57 -12.28
N LEU A 5 18.96 16.68 -11.15
CA LEU A 5 18.61 16.04 -9.88
C LEU A 5 17.30 16.57 -9.31
N GLY A 6 17.05 17.89 -9.40
CA GLY A 6 15.76 18.47 -9.01
C GLY A 6 14.60 18.03 -9.89
N LEU A 7 14.83 17.87 -11.20
CA LEU A 7 13.83 17.40 -12.14
C LEU A 7 13.48 15.91 -11.91
N ILE A 8 14.48 15.05 -11.68
CA ILE A 8 14.29 13.63 -11.36
C ILE A 8 13.56 13.47 -10.01
N SER A 9 13.92 14.25 -8.99
CA SER A 9 13.22 14.27 -7.71
C SER A 9 11.77 14.72 -7.84
N PHE A 10 11.51 15.71 -8.67
CA PHE A 10 10.15 16.25 -8.90
C PHE A 10 9.25 15.29 -9.71
N ILE A 11 9.84 14.53 -10.62
CA ILE A 11 9.13 13.57 -11.49
C ILE A 11 8.66 12.34 -10.69
N CYS A 12 9.45 11.86 -9.71
CA CYS A 12 9.05 10.78 -8.81
C CYS A 12 7.88 11.16 -7.89
N PHE A 13 7.62 12.45 -7.71
CA PHE A 13 6.64 12.95 -6.73
C PHE A 13 5.17 12.74 -7.14
N VAL A 14 4.88 12.57 -8.43
CA VAL A 14 3.49 12.62 -8.95
C VAL A 14 2.74 11.28 -8.83
N PHE A 15 3.44 10.15 -8.59
CA PHE A 15 2.84 8.81 -8.69
C PHE A 15 2.99 7.90 -7.45
N ILE A 16 3.44 8.41 -6.32
CA ILE A 16 3.72 7.59 -5.12
C ILE A 16 2.45 7.25 -4.31
N SER A 17 1.31 7.88 -4.66
CA SER A 17 0.14 7.94 -3.78
C SER A 17 -0.62 6.62 -3.58
N ALA A 18 -0.58 5.68 -4.53
CA ALA A 18 -1.39 4.44 -4.47
C ALA A 18 -0.57 3.16 -4.30
N CYS A 19 0.71 3.26 -3.98
CA CYS A 19 1.66 2.15 -4.07
C CYS A 19 1.96 1.45 -2.73
N THR A 20 1.12 1.61 -1.73
CA THR A 20 1.32 0.98 -0.42
C THR A 20 0.83 -0.48 -0.44
N PRO A 21 1.60 -1.45 0.04
CA PRO A 21 1.12 -2.83 0.22
C PRO A 21 0.02 -2.87 1.28
N SER A 22 -0.84 -3.88 1.21
CA SER A 22 -1.78 -4.17 2.29
C SER A 22 -0.99 -4.58 3.52
N ARG A 23 -1.13 -3.83 4.62
CA ARG A 23 -0.27 -4.01 5.80
C ARG A 23 -0.74 -5.11 6.70
N LEU A 24 -2.02 -5.07 7.03
CA LEU A 24 -2.71 -6.05 7.84
C LEU A 24 -3.99 -6.44 7.10
N VAL A 25 -4.22 -7.74 6.99
CA VAL A 25 -5.44 -8.31 6.38
C VAL A 25 -6.39 -8.79 7.47
N THR A 26 -5.84 -9.25 8.59
CA THR A 26 -6.61 -9.72 9.76
C THR A 26 -6.20 -8.95 11.01
N PRO A 27 -7.12 -8.64 11.92
CA PRO A 27 -6.78 -8.06 13.21
C PRO A 27 -5.83 -8.95 14.02
N LEU A 28 -5.05 -8.32 14.88
CA LEU A 28 -4.27 -8.94 15.91
C LEU A 28 -5.20 -9.34 17.08
N LEU A 29 -4.77 -10.27 17.89
CA LEU A 29 -5.45 -10.57 19.15
C LEU A 29 -5.37 -9.35 20.09
N GLN A 30 -6.31 -9.27 21.01
CA GLN A 30 -6.32 -8.18 21.99
C GLN A 30 -4.98 -8.10 22.73
N ASP A 31 -4.46 -6.88 22.88
CA ASP A 31 -3.16 -6.54 23.49
C ASP A 31 -1.91 -7.03 22.74
N GLU A 32 -2.04 -7.81 21.68
CA GLU A 32 -0.93 -8.19 20.81
C GLU A 32 -0.38 -6.97 20.08
N VAL A 33 0.94 -6.88 19.96
CA VAL A 33 1.62 -5.82 19.21
C VAL A 33 2.43 -6.47 18.08
N SER A 34 2.41 -5.88 16.91
CA SER A 34 3.23 -6.34 15.79
C SER A 34 4.02 -5.20 15.14
N LEU A 35 5.18 -5.58 14.59
CA LEU A 35 6.02 -4.75 13.75
C LEU A 35 6.10 -5.37 12.36
N THR A 36 5.73 -4.61 11.34
CA THR A 36 5.75 -5.04 9.94
C THR A 36 6.71 -4.17 9.14
N THR A 37 7.58 -4.81 8.37
CA THR A 37 8.38 -4.14 7.34
C THR A 37 7.87 -4.55 5.97
N ASN A 38 7.72 -3.57 5.07
CA ASN A 38 7.24 -3.78 3.71
C ASN A 38 8.31 -3.36 2.71
N PHE A 39 8.39 -4.09 1.60
CA PHE A 39 9.25 -3.77 0.47
C PHE A 39 8.57 -4.15 -0.84
N GLY A 40 8.73 -3.32 -1.88
CA GLY A 40 8.18 -3.56 -3.20
C GLY A 40 7.52 -2.33 -3.79
N GLY A 41 6.96 -2.45 -4.99
CA GLY A 41 6.33 -1.34 -5.68
C GLY A 41 5.83 -1.73 -7.06
N PRO A 42 5.37 -0.74 -7.83
CA PRO A 42 5.02 -0.94 -9.23
C PRO A 42 6.21 -1.48 -10.03
N LEU A 43 5.93 -2.38 -10.95
CA LEU A 43 6.92 -2.91 -11.88
C LEU A 43 7.19 -1.88 -12.98
N ILE A 44 8.47 -1.61 -13.22
CA ILE A 44 8.93 -0.71 -14.28
C ILE A 44 9.94 -1.39 -15.19
N GLY A 45 10.01 -0.94 -16.44
CA GLY A 45 11.12 -1.26 -17.34
C GLY A 45 12.37 -0.46 -16.94
N PHE A 46 13.46 -1.16 -16.66
CA PHE A 46 14.75 -0.56 -16.36
C PHE A 46 15.89 -1.40 -16.93
N ALA A 47 16.74 -0.80 -17.79
CA ALA A 47 17.90 -1.47 -18.40
C ALA A 47 17.56 -2.86 -18.96
N ASP A 48 16.53 -2.94 -19.82
CA ASP A 48 16.01 -4.16 -20.47
C ASP A 48 15.49 -5.25 -19.52
N THR A 49 15.32 -4.92 -18.25
CA THR A 49 14.73 -5.80 -17.22
C THR A 49 13.43 -5.19 -16.65
N VAL A 50 12.67 -6.01 -15.94
CA VAL A 50 11.48 -5.57 -15.21
C VAL A 50 11.77 -5.70 -13.72
N ILE A 51 11.74 -4.58 -13.01
CA ILE A 51 12.02 -4.53 -11.58
C ILE A 51 10.89 -3.78 -10.83
N PRO A 52 10.61 -4.14 -9.57
CA PRO A 52 9.73 -3.33 -8.74
C PRO A 52 10.45 -2.04 -8.31
N ILE A 53 9.75 -0.92 -8.26
CA ILE A 53 10.25 0.29 -7.60
C ILE A 53 10.48 -0.04 -6.12
N PRO A 54 11.67 0.24 -5.55
CA PRO A 54 12.02 -0.17 -4.19
C PRO A 54 11.37 0.74 -3.13
N LEU A 55 10.07 0.64 -2.98
CA LEU A 55 9.33 1.34 -1.91
C LEU A 55 9.40 0.52 -0.63
N SER A 56 9.58 1.19 0.50
CA SER A 56 9.64 0.53 1.80
C SER A 56 8.86 1.33 2.85
N ALA A 57 8.30 0.60 3.81
CA ALA A 57 7.59 1.16 4.94
C ALA A 57 7.77 0.29 6.18
N VAL A 58 7.65 0.91 7.35
CA VAL A 58 7.60 0.24 8.65
C VAL A 58 6.28 0.59 9.31
N THR A 59 5.57 -0.42 9.81
CA THR A 59 4.26 -0.28 10.44
C THR A 59 4.26 -0.95 11.80
N ILE A 60 3.73 -0.26 12.80
CA ILE A 60 3.44 -0.82 14.12
C ILE A 60 1.92 -0.94 14.24
N ALA A 61 1.44 -2.06 14.74
CA ALA A 61 0.03 -2.30 14.98
C ALA A 61 -0.20 -2.88 16.38
N LYS A 62 -1.39 -2.60 16.94
CA LYS A 62 -1.84 -3.15 18.23
C LYS A 62 -3.29 -3.64 18.10
N GLY A 63 -3.54 -4.84 18.63
CA GLY A 63 -4.90 -5.35 18.83
C GLY A 63 -5.58 -4.60 19.97
N VAL A 64 -6.70 -3.95 19.69
CA VAL A 64 -7.53 -3.27 20.68
C VAL A 64 -8.62 -4.21 21.20
N GLU A 65 -9.22 -4.95 20.27
CA GLU A 65 -10.16 -6.03 20.49
C GLU A 65 -9.79 -7.20 19.57
N ASN A 66 -10.34 -8.38 19.79
CA ASN A 66 -10.03 -9.56 18.95
C ASN A 66 -10.42 -9.39 17.47
N ASP A 67 -11.26 -8.42 17.16
CA ASP A 67 -11.72 -8.11 15.80
C ASP A 67 -11.35 -6.68 15.35
N LEU A 68 -10.57 -5.94 16.17
CA LEU A 68 -10.17 -4.57 15.92
C LEU A 68 -8.70 -4.33 16.26
N SER A 69 -7.93 -3.87 15.31
CA SER A 69 -6.57 -3.37 15.50
C SER A 69 -6.45 -1.92 15.04
N ILE A 70 -5.54 -1.20 15.67
CA ILE A 70 -5.07 0.11 15.20
C ILE A 70 -3.64 -0.01 14.71
N TYR A 71 -3.24 0.79 13.75
CA TYR A 71 -1.87 0.79 13.24
C TYR A 71 -1.42 2.19 12.83
N THR A 72 -0.11 2.34 12.77
CA THR A 72 0.55 3.51 12.21
C THR A 72 1.79 3.08 11.45
N GLY A 73 2.11 3.79 10.37
CA GLY A 73 3.23 3.45 9.51
C GLY A 73 3.99 4.66 8.99
N LEU A 74 5.28 4.46 8.78
CA LEU A 74 6.17 5.43 8.17
C LEU A 74 6.75 4.85 6.88
N HIS A 75 6.60 5.58 5.77
CA HIS A 75 7.15 5.21 4.47
C HIS A 75 8.63 5.65 4.40
N THR A 76 9.52 4.69 4.59
CA THR A 76 10.96 4.98 4.75
C THR A 76 11.62 5.40 3.45
N THR A 77 11.22 4.84 2.30
CA THR A 77 11.73 5.31 0.99
C THR A 77 11.34 6.76 0.72
N ALA A 78 10.18 7.20 1.15
CA ALA A 78 9.73 8.59 0.94
C ALA A 78 10.67 9.60 1.62
N LEU A 79 11.26 9.23 2.77
CA LEU A 79 12.21 10.09 3.50
C LEU A 79 13.46 10.41 2.67
N SER A 80 13.95 9.48 1.85
CA SER A 80 15.13 9.70 1.01
C SER A 80 14.89 10.73 -0.10
N TYR A 81 13.62 11.02 -0.39
CA TYR A 81 13.18 12.05 -1.34
C TYR A 81 12.71 13.34 -0.66
N GLY A 82 12.94 13.48 0.66
CA GLY A 82 12.50 14.65 1.42
C GLY A 82 10.98 14.72 1.62
N LEU A 83 10.30 13.57 1.56
CA LEU A 83 8.88 13.47 1.83
C LEU A 83 8.65 12.69 3.12
N ILE A 84 8.06 13.31 4.11
CA ILE A 84 7.53 12.61 5.28
C ILE A 84 6.16 12.07 4.87
N HIS A 85 6.05 10.74 4.71
CA HIS A 85 4.79 10.06 4.50
C HIS A 85 4.51 9.16 5.69
N TRP A 86 3.51 9.54 6.43
CA TRP A 86 3.06 8.85 7.64
C TRP A 86 1.57 8.54 7.52
N ASP A 87 1.15 7.42 8.02
CA ASP A 87 -0.27 7.05 8.05
C ASP A 87 -0.70 6.49 9.40
N VAL A 88 -1.98 6.55 9.63
CA VAL A 88 -2.68 5.97 10.77
C VAL A 88 -3.99 5.36 10.28
N GLY A 89 -4.32 4.20 10.78
CA GLY A 89 -5.54 3.50 10.40
C GLY A 89 -6.01 2.52 11.44
N LEU A 90 -7.14 1.94 11.15
CA LEU A 90 -7.69 0.83 11.92
C LEU A 90 -8.04 -0.33 10.95
N LEU A 91 -8.07 -1.53 11.49
CA LEU A 91 -8.49 -2.73 10.80
C LEU A 91 -9.60 -3.39 11.61
N LYS A 92 -10.78 -3.49 11.03
CA LYS A 92 -11.93 -4.16 11.64
C LYS A 92 -12.29 -5.41 10.84
N GLN A 93 -12.39 -6.53 11.53
CA GLN A 93 -12.98 -7.75 10.98
C GLN A 93 -14.50 -7.66 11.05
N LEU A 94 -15.15 -7.76 9.89
CA LEU A 94 -16.62 -7.74 9.78
C LEU A 94 -17.23 -9.15 9.80
N SER A 95 -16.48 -10.14 9.30
CA SER A 95 -16.89 -11.54 9.37
C SER A 95 -15.70 -12.48 9.54
N THR A 96 -15.89 -13.56 10.28
CA THR A 96 -14.91 -14.64 10.43
C THR A 96 -15.02 -15.64 9.28
N PRO A 97 -13.90 -16.18 8.76
CA PRO A 97 -13.95 -17.22 7.74
C PRO A 97 -14.54 -18.52 8.30
N LYS A 98 -15.40 -19.19 7.52
CA LYS A 98 -16.02 -20.48 7.89
C LYS A 98 -15.95 -21.42 6.69
N LYS A 99 -15.17 -22.49 6.76
CA LYS A 99 -15.00 -23.47 5.67
C LYS A 99 -14.72 -22.79 4.32
N LEU A 100 -15.70 -22.71 3.43
CA LEU A 100 -15.59 -22.09 2.09
C LEU A 100 -15.96 -20.59 2.08
N ARG A 101 -16.54 -20.07 3.18
CA ARG A 101 -16.88 -18.64 3.25
C ARG A 101 -15.65 -17.83 3.68
N PRO A 102 -15.27 -16.80 2.93
CA PRO A 102 -14.19 -15.92 3.34
C PRO A 102 -14.53 -15.14 4.60
N GLY A 103 -13.50 -14.78 5.36
CA GLY A 103 -13.57 -13.66 6.26
C GLY A 103 -13.58 -12.37 5.48
N LEU A 104 -14.15 -11.32 6.06
CA LEU A 104 -14.19 -9.98 5.52
C LEU A 104 -13.57 -9.02 6.52
N SER A 105 -12.63 -8.22 6.07
CA SER A 105 -12.08 -7.11 6.85
C SER A 105 -12.07 -5.80 6.06
N VAL A 106 -12.14 -4.70 6.79
CA VAL A 106 -12.06 -3.34 6.27
C VAL A 106 -11.01 -2.56 7.04
N SER A 107 -10.26 -1.73 6.32
CA SER A 107 -9.18 -0.94 6.91
C SER A 107 -9.21 0.48 6.38
N PRO A 108 -9.99 1.39 6.99
CA PRO A 108 -9.87 2.81 6.73
C PRO A 108 -8.58 3.36 7.33
N SER A 109 -7.94 4.28 6.59
CA SER A 109 -6.75 4.97 7.04
C SER A 109 -6.67 6.41 6.51
N PHE A 110 -5.83 7.20 7.18
CA PHE A 110 -5.45 8.54 6.75
C PHE A 110 -3.96 8.58 6.50
N ASN A 111 -3.59 9.04 5.33
CA ASN A 111 -2.22 9.26 4.92
C ASN A 111 -1.90 10.74 4.99
N PHE A 112 -0.85 11.08 5.71
CA PHE A 112 -0.31 12.42 5.81
C PHE A 112 1.02 12.48 5.07
N MET A 113 1.16 13.45 4.16
CA MET A 113 2.39 13.69 3.42
C MET A 113 2.84 15.12 3.62
N LEU A 114 4.12 15.32 3.89
CA LEU A 114 4.75 16.63 4.01
C LEU A 114 6.03 16.67 3.18
N ASP A 115 6.02 17.52 2.16
CA ASP A 115 7.25 17.92 1.47
C ASP A 115 8.05 18.86 2.38
N VAL A 116 9.22 18.39 2.85
CA VAL A 116 10.03 19.17 3.79
C VAL A 116 10.68 20.39 3.15
N TRP A 117 10.85 20.41 1.82
CA TRP A 117 11.46 21.54 1.10
C TRP A 117 10.44 22.62 0.76
N GLN A 118 9.23 22.21 0.35
CA GLN A 118 8.15 23.14 -0.01
C GLN A 118 7.21 23.45 1.16
N GLN A 119 7.33 22.71 2.27
CA GLN A 119 6.46 22.81 3.46
C GLN A 119 4.96 22.67 3.10
N LYS A 120 4.65 21.83 2.11
CA LYS A 120 3.28 21.61 1.65
C LYS A 120 2.72 20.33 2.23
N PRO A 121 1.79 20.41 3.18
CA PRO A 121 1.10 19.21 3.68
C PRO A 121 0.03 18.75 2.70
N ALA A 122 -0.23 17.44 2.72
CA ALA A 122 -1.33 16.82 2.00
C ALA A 122 -1.91 15.67 2.83
N PHE A 123 -3.24 15.49 2.72
CA PHE A 123 -3.99 14.44 3.39
C PHE A 123 -4.74 13.61 2.37
N TYR A 124 -4.71 12.29 2.57
CA TYR A 124 -5.38 11.34 1.68
C TYR A 124 -6.06 10.25 2.50
N PRO A 125 -7.39 10.24 2.57
CA PRO A 125 -8.13 9.09 3.08
C PRO A 125 -7.93 7.88 2.19
N SER A 126 -7.90 6.70 2.77
CA SER A 126 -7.89 5.43 2.04
C SER A 126 -8.73 4.38 2.74
N LEU A 127 -9.16 3.38 1.98
CA LEU A 127 -9.97 2.28 2.47
C LEU A 127 -9.55 0.99 1.77
N ASP A 128 -9.03 0.03 2.55
CA ASP A 128 -8.79 -1.32 2.05
C ASP A 128 -9.93 -2.25 2.48
N ILE A 129 -10.33 -3.15 1.57
CA ILE A 129 -11.34 -4.17 1.80
C ILE A 129 -10.74 -5.50 1.39
N ASN A 130 -10.74 -6.50 2.29
CA ASN A 130 -10.13 -7.79 2.05
C ASN A 130 -11.09 -8.93 2.33
N LEU A 131 -11.09 -9.91 1.43
CA LEU A 131 -11.65 -11.24 1.61
C LEU A 131 -10.50 -12.21 1.82
N TYR A 132 -10.54 -13.02 2.89
CA TYR A 132 -9.43 -13.90 3.25
C TYR A 132 -9.89 -15.29 3.69
N TRP A 133 -9.01 -16.27 3.51
CA TRP A 133 -9.20 -17.67 3.85
C TRP A 133 -7.98 -18.21 4.57
N PHE A 134 -8.20 -18.96 5.65
CA PHE A 134 -7.14 -19.74 6.30
C PHE A 134 -7.13 -21.16 5.78
N TYR A 135 -5.94 -21.71 5.61
CA TYR A 135 -5.73 -23.11 5.28
C TYR A 135 -5.68 -23.96 6.56
N PRO A 136 -6.64 -24.90 6.77
CA PRO A 136 -6.74 -25.62 8.04
C PRO A 136 -5.50 -26.42 8.44
N LYS A 137 -4.73 -26.91 7.44
CA LYS A 137 -3.54 -27.75 7.71
C LYS A 137 -2.28 -26.95 8.03
N SER A 138 -2.08 -25.81 7.40
CA SER A 138 -0.86 -25.00 7.55
C SER A 138 -1.03 -23.75 8.42
N GLY A 139 -2.27 -23.32 8.65
CA GLY A 139 -2.55 -22.03 9.27
C GLY A 139 -2.27 -20.82 8.39
N ASN A 140 -1.69 -21.03 7.19
CA ASN A 140 -1.42 -19.96 6.24
C ASN A 140 -2.71 -19.32 5.74
N MET A 141 -2.59 -18.12 5.16
CA MET A 141 -3.73 -17.34 4.69
C MET A 141 -3.52 -16.89 3.26
N SER A 142 -4.57 -16.96 2.45
CA SER A 142 -4.64 -16.22 1.19
C SER A 142 -5.75 -15.20 1.24
N TYR A 143 -5.59 -14.13 0.48
CA TYR A 143 -6.57 -13.06 0.41
C TYR A 143 -6.64 -12.43 -0.97
N ILE A 144 -7.77 -11.81 -1.24
CA ILE A 144 -7.99 -10.88 -2.35
C ILE A 144 -8.64 -9.62 -1.81
N GLY A 145 -8.38 -8.49 -2.42
CA GLY A 145 -8.96 -7.26 -1.90
C GLY A 145 -8.90 -6.11 -2.89
N SER A 146 -9.42 -4.99 -2.44
CA SER A 146 -9.34 -3.71 -3.13
C SER A 146 -8.80 -2.64 -2.18
N GLY A 147 -7.87 -1.84 -2.68
CA GLY A 147 -7.42 -0.62 -2.03
C GLY A 147 -8.03 0.58 -2.74
N ASN A 148 -8.55 1.52 -1.97
CA ASN A 148 -9.22 2.71 -2.49
C ASN A 148 -8.54 3.94 -1.87
N TRP A 149 -8.02 4.79 -2.72
CA TRP A 149 -7.36 6.04 -2.34
C TRP A 149 -8.19 7.20 -2.80
N PHE A 150 -8.42 8.18 -1.92
CA PHE A 150 -9.23 9.35 -2.22
C PHE A 150 -8.35 10.59 -2.32
N GLU A 151 -8.29 11.16 -3.53
CA GLU A 151 -7.54 12.38 -3.82
C GLU A 151 -8.41 13.59 -3.49
N LEU A 152 -8.01 14.35 -2.46
CA LEU A 152 -8.74 15.53 -2.03
C LEU A 152 -8.28 16.81 -2.71
N LYS A 153 -7.13 16.79 -3.38
CA LYS A 153 -6.63 17.97 -4.10
C LYS A 153 -7.38 18.14 -5.41
N ARG A 154 -7.75 19.37 -5.73
CA ARG A 154 -8.44 19.70 -6.97
C ARG A 154 -7.50 19.97 -8.15
N THR A 155 -6.21 20.10 -7.88
CA THR A 155 -5.19 20.39 -8.89
C THR A 155 -4.03 19.43 -8.79
N ARG A 156 -3.58 18.94 -9.94
CA ARG A 156 -2.34 18.16 -10.12
C ARG A 156 -1.12 19.10 -10.19
N ALA A 157 0.05 18.51 -10.39
CA ALA A 157 1.23 19.27 -10.78
C ALA A 157 0.94 20.15 -12.00
N TYR A 158 1.66 21.29 -12.11
CA TYR A 158 1.48 22.30 -13.16
C TYR A 158 0.10 22.96 -13.21
N ASN A 159 -0.65 22.95 -12.08
CA ASN A 159 -2.00 23.51 -11.98
C ASN A 159 -3.04 22.87 -12.90
N GLU A 160 -2.79 21.67 -13.38
CA GLU A 160 -3.78 20.91 -14.14
C GLU A 160 -4.94 20.47 -13.24
N PRO A 161 -6.20 20.47 -13.73
CA PRO A 161 -7.32 20.02 -12.94
C PRO A 161 -7.22 18.53 -12.62
N GLN A 162 -7.52 18.14 -11.38
CA GLN A 162 -7.66 16.73 -10.99
C GLN A 162 -8.95 16.17 -11.54
N SER A 163 -8.85 15.19 -12.41
CA SER A 163 -10.00 14.54 -13.04
C SER A 163 -10.45 13.26 -12.30
N ASN A 164 -9.55 12.62 -11.58
CA ASN A 164 -9.83 11.37 -10.86
C ASN A 164 -9.59 11.55 -9.36
N PHE A 165 -10.69 11.56 -8.60
CA PHE A 165 -10.68 11.72 -7.14
C PHE A 165 -10.70 10.38 -6.38
N TRP A 166 -10.91 9.29 -7.09
CA TRP A 166 -10.96 7.94 -6.54
C TRP A 166 -10.06 7.02 -7.35
N ILE A 167 -8.92 6.68 -6.78
CA ILE A 167 -7.93 5.79 -7.37
C ILE A 167 -8.08 4.44 -6.69
N THR A 168 -8.54 3.44 -7.42
CA THR A 168 -8.69 2.09 -6.90
C THR A 168 -7.52 1.20 -7.30
N SER A 169 -7.32 0.14 -6.55
CA SER A 169 -6.42 -0.97 -6.88
C SER A 169 -7.09 -2.28 -6.49
N VAL A 170 -6.74 -3.35 -7.18
CA VAL A 170 -7.11 -4.71 -6.77
C VAL A 170 -5.83 -5.49 -6.45
N HIS A 171 -5.90 -6.37 -5.45
CA HIS A 171 -4.74 -7.13 -5.03
C HIS A 171 -5.09 -8.55 -4.62
N ALA A 172 -4.09 -9.42 -4.69
CA ALA A 172 -4.15 -10.77 -4.17
C ALA A 172 -2.82 -11.10 -3.50
N GLY A 173 -2.87 -11.80 -2.38
CA GLY A 173 -1.69 -12.13 -1.63
C GLY A 173 -1.80 -13.45 -0.88
N HIS A 174 -0.64 -13.89 -0.41
CA HIS A 174 -0.49 -15.05 0.44
C HIS A 174 0.41 -14.74 1.62
N THR A 175 -0.02 -15.18 2.81
CA THR A 175 0.73 -15.00 4.06
C THR A 175 1.08 -16.36 4.63
N TRP A 176 2.38 -16.63 4.76
CA TRP A 176 2.91 -17.75 5.54
C TRP A 176 2.97 -17.32 7.00
N ILE A 177 2.41 -18.13 7.88
CA ILE A 177 2.23 -17.79 9.30
C ILE A 177 2.99 -18.81 10.15
N TRP A 178 3.89 -18.30 10.98
CA TRP A 178 4.61 -19.01 12.05
C TRP A 178 4.27 -18.39 13.41
N PRO A 179 4.66 -18.98 14.53
CA PRO A 179 4.22 -18.51 15.85
C PRO A 179 4.49 -17.05 16.19
N ARG A 180 5.58 -16.46 15.66
CA ARG A 180 5.95 -15.05 15.87
C ARG A 180 6.26 -14.31 14.59
N TRP A 181 6.29 -14.99 13.45
CA TRP A 181 6.66 -14.42 12.19
C TRP A 181 5.57 -14.65 11.15
N LYS A 182 5.32 -13.64 10.37
CA LYS A 182 4.47 -13.74 9.17
C LYS A 182 5.26 -13.19 7.99
N LEU A 183 5.29 -13.91 6.91
CA LEU A 183 5.84 -13.45 5.63
C LEU A 183 4.68 -13.33 4.65
N ASN A 184 4.59 -12.20 3.96
CA ASN A 184 3.53 -11.98 2.99
C ASN A 184 4.13 -11.67 1.62
N SER A 185 3.48 -12.17 0.57
CA SER A 185 3.69 -11.73 -0.81
C SER A 185 2.38 -11.28 -1.42
N GLU A 186 2.40 -10.15 -2.13
CA GLU A 186 1.23 -9.53 -2.72
C GLU A 186 1.51 -9.07 -4.15
N ILE A 187 0.59 -9.34 -5.05
CA ILE A 187 0.52 -8.72 -6.37
C ILE A 187 -0.65 -7.75 -6.35
N LYS A 188 -0.42 -6.53 -6.84
CA LYS A 188 -1.42 -5.46 -6.90
C LYS A 188 -1.52 -4.90 -8.31
N PHE A 189 -2.73 -4.73 -8.81
CA PHE A 189 -3.00 -3.97 -10.01
C PHE A 189 -3.49 -2.57 -9.60
N LEU A 190 -2.62 -1.60 -9.78
CA LEU A 190 -2.77 -0.22 -9.34
C LEU A 190 -3.48 0.58 -10.41
N ALA A 191 -4.46 1.39 -10.02
CA ALA A 191 -5.16 2.34 -10.89
C ALA A 191 -5.61 1.73 -12.24
N PRO A 192 -6.32 0.59 -12.27
CA PRO A 192 -6.63 -0.15 -13.51
C PRO A 192 -7.46 0.66 -14.52
N PHE A 193 -8.08 1.74 -14.09
CA PHE A 193 -8.92 2.60 -14.93
C PHE A 193 -8.21 3.86 -15.43
N ASP A 194 -6.98 4.11 -14.96
CA ASP A 194 -6.20 5.29 -15.35
C ASP A 194 -5.21 4.93 -16.45
N ASN A 195 -5.21 5.70 -17.53
CA ASN A 195 -4.27 5.51 -18.64
C ASN A 195 -2.84 5.83 -18.17
N SER A 196 -1.95 4.86 -18.29
CA SER A 196 -0.53 4.97 -17.94
C SER A 196 0.42 5.04 -19.14
N GLN A 197 -0.11 4.97 -20.37
CA GLN A 197 0.68 4.94 -21.60
C GLN A 197 1.57 6.17 -21.78
N TYR A 198 1.11 7.34 -21.35
CA TYR A 198 1.85 8.60 -21.42
C TYR A 198 2.55 8.97 -20.12
N SER A 199 2.67 8.02 -19.20
CA SER A 199 3.46 8.22 -17.98
C SER A 199 4.96 8.35 -18.33
N ILE A 200 5.66 9.22 -17.60
CA ILE A 200 7.12 9.37 -17.71
C ILE A 200 7.84 8.09 -17.30
N VAL A 201 7.23 7.32 -16.42
CA VAL A 201 7.74 6.03 -15.95
C VAL A 201 7.12 4.91 -16.79
N ASP A 202 7.94 4.02 -17.33
CA ASP A 202 7.53 2.84 -18.10
C ASP A 202 6.94 1.77 -17.18
N TYR A 203 5.71 2.03 -16.67
CA TYR A 203 5.00 1.06 -15.84
C TYR A 203 4.61 -0.18 -16.63
N LYS A 204 4.84 -1.35 -16.05
CA LYS A 204 4.39 -2.61 -16.63
C LYS A 204 2.95 -2.90 -16.22
N SER A 205 2.11 -3.10 -17.22
CA SER A 205 0.68 -3.35 -17.07
C SER A 205 0.21 -4.39 -18.10
N PRO A 206 -0.84 -5.17 -17.83
CA PRO A 206 -1.45 -6.07 -18.81
C PRO A 206 -2.20 -5.31 -19.91
N SER A 207 -2.44 -4.02 -19.72
CA SER A 207 -3.11 -3.13 -20.65
C SER A 207 -2.35 -1.80 -20.71
N GLN A 208 -2.87 -0.81 -21.42
CA GLN A 208 -2.34 0.55 -21.41
C GLN A 208 -2.73 1.34 -20.15
N ASN A 209 -3.40 0.70 -19.20
CA ASN A 209 -3.90 1.33 -17.99
C ASN A 209 -3.20 0.76 -16.74
N GLY A 210 -3.01 1.63 -15.75
CA GLY A 210 -2.50 1.26 -14.45
C GLY A 210 -1.07 0.71 -14.42
N ALA A 211 -0.73 -0.01 -13.37
CA ALA A 211 0.55 -0.67 -13.18
C ALA A 211 0.39 -1.95 -12.35
N ILE A 212 1.14 -3.00 -12.67
CA ILE A 212 1.29 -4.14 -11.77
C ILE A 212 2.33 -3.78 -10.72
N GLY A 213 2.06 -4.08 -9.45
CA GLY A 213 3.00 -3.98 -8.35
C GLY A 213 3.26 -5.34 -7.73
N PHE A 214 4.48 -5.56 -7.26
CA PHE A 214 4.85 -6.71 -6.45
C PHE A 214 5.42 -6.26 -5.11
N TYR A 215 4.91 -6.85 -4.02
CA TYR A 215 5.23 -6.46 -2.66
C TYR A 215 5.50 -7.69 -1.80
N VAL A 216 6.42 -7.54 -0.86
CA VAL A 216 6.69 -8.50 0.19
C VAL A 216 6.67 -7.80 1.54
N SER A 217 6.26 -8.49 2.58
CA SER A 217 6.36 -7.96 3.93
C SER A 217 6.72 -9.05 4.94
N ALA A 218 7.43 -8.65 5.98
CA ALA A 218 7.74 -9.49 7.13
C ALA A 218 7.15 -8.82 8.38
N THR A 219 6.42 -9.60 9.16
CA THR A 219 5.80 -9.16 10.43
C THR A 219 6.33 -9.99 11.56
N TYR A 220 6.66 -9.33 12.67
CA TYR A 220 7.00 -9.94 13.94
C TYR A 220 5.94 -9.58 14.98
N ASP A 221 5.38 -10.60 15.66
CA ASP A 221 4.40 -10.46 16.74
C ASP A 221 5.14 -10.60 18.08
N PHE A 222 4.93 -9.64 18.99
CA PHE A 222 5.60 -9.53 20.28
C PHE A 222 4.84 -10.29 21.38
#